data_c995a7a859a3af0536c196dd63cb3a77
#
_entry.id   c995a7a859a3af0536c196dd63cb3a77
#
_cell.length_a   1.000
_cell.length_b   1.000
_cell.length_c   1.000
_cell.angle_alpha   90.00
_cell.angle_beta   90.00
_cell.angle_gamma   90.00
#
_symmetry.space_group_name_H-M   'P 1'
#
loop_
_entity.id
_entity.type
_entity.pdbx_description
1 polymer ?
#
loop_
_entity_poly.entity_id
_entity_poly.type
_entity_poly.pdbx_seq_one_letter_code
_entity_poly.pdbx_strand_id
1 'polypeptide(L)'
;MGVLVGDMGGTKTILALAEQEQGRLHLERELSFPSGGFGSLEDLVHHYLAETGLAPDRAAFAVAGPVQDGHSEITNLPWLIDSRHLAAEFGWGEVALLNDLEAVAWGIPALGPEDLAVLHPGEEGAQGNACVIAAGTGLGQAGLFWDGQRHHPFATEG
;
A
#
# COMPACT_ATOMS: atom_id res chain seq x y z
N MET A 1 -9.10 -15.95 -4.39
CA MET A 1 -8.42 -15.13 -5.43
C MET A 1 -7.69 -14.03 -4.71
N GLY A 2 -6.37 -14.05 -4.76
CA GLY A 2 -5.53 -13.12 -4.02
C GLY A 2 -5.27 -11.83 -4.80
N VAL A 3 -4.93 -10.78 -4.09
CA VAL A 3 -4.49 -9.49 -4.63
C VAL A 3 -2.98 -9.41 -4.44
N LEU A 4 -2.21 -9.13 -5.49
CA LEU A 4 -0.80 -8.78 -5.33
C LEU A 4 -0.72 -7.44 -4.60
N VAL A 5 -0.03 -7.40 -3.48
CA VAL A 5 0.20 -6.16 -2.73
C VAL A 5 1.68 -5.83 -2.68
N GLY A 6 2.00 -4.54 -2.72
CA GLY A 6 3.38 -4.09 -2.66
C GLY A 6 3.55 -2.80 -1.85
N ASP A 7 4.63 -2.76 -1.05
CA ASP A 7 5.12 -1.56 -0.39
C ASP A 7 6.44 -1.15 -1.05
N MET A 8 6.42 -0.02 -1.75
CA MET A 8 7.50 0.44 -2.62
C MET A 8 8.21 1.64 -2.04
N GLY A 9 9.32 1.37 -1.36
CA GLY A 9 10.24 2.39 -0.90
C GLY A 9 11.42 2.60 -1.87
N GLY A 10 12.10 3.73 -1.74
CA GLY A 10 13.27 4.05 -2.58
C GLY A 10 14.47 3.10 -2.41
N THR A 11 14.54 2.33 -1.33
CA THR A 11 15.64 1.38 -1.05
C THR A 11 15.17 -0.06 -1.15
N LYS A 12 13.98 -0.35 -0.67
CA LYS A 12 13.44 -1.69 -0.54
C LYS A 12 11.99 -1.72 -1.00
N THR A 13 11.63 -2.75 -1.76
CA THR A 13 10.25 -3.07 -2.13
C THR A 13 9.87 -4.42 -1.53
N ILE A 14 8.70 -4.50 -0.90
CA ILE A 14 8.12 -5.74 -0.39
C ILE A 14 6.91 -6.09 -1.26
N LEU A 15 6.84 -7.33 -1.72
CA LEU A 15 5.68 -7.88 -2.43
C LEU A 15 5.12 -9.07 -1.67
N ALA A 16 3.80 -9.21 -1.67
CA ALA A 16 3.10 -10.35 -1.09
C ALA A 16 1.79 -10.60 -1.82
N LEU A 17 1.22 -11.79 -1.68
CA LEU A 17 -0.15 -12.08 -2.04
C LEU A 17 -1.04 -11.87 -0.82
N ALA A 18 -2.03 -10.97 -0.92
CA ALA A 18 -3.04 -10.78 0.11
C ALA A 18 -4.29 -11.59 -0.24
N GLU A 19 -4.75 -12.43 0.68
CA GLU A 19 -5.98 -13.18 0.57
C GLU A 19 -6.90 -12.90 1.76
N GLN A 20 -8.19 -12.92 1.52
CA GLN A 20 -9.17 -12.77 2.59
C GLN A 20 -9.81 -14.12 2.89
N GLU A 21 -9.54 -14.63 4.10
CA GLU A 21 -10.16 -15.84 4.62
C GLU A 21 -10.95 -15.53 5.89
N GLN A 22 -12.22 -15.91 5.94
CA GLN A 22 -13.10 -15.72 7.10
C GLN A 22 -13.13 -14.28 7.65
N GLY A 23 -12.99 -13.29 6.76
CA GLY A 23 -12.99 -11.87 7.13
C GLY A 23 -11.64 -11.34 7.64
N ARG A 24 -10.59 -12.15 7.67
CA ARG A 24 -9.23 -11.74 8.01
C ARG A 24 -8.35 -11.70 6.76
N LEU A 25 -7.43 -10.74 6.73
CA LEU A 25 -6.40 -10.67 5.70
C LEU A 25 -5.22 -11.56 6.10
N HIS A 26 -4.77 -12.36 5.17
CA HIS A 26 -3.55 -13.17 5.26
C HIS A 26 -2.61 -12.77 4.15
N LEU A 27 -1.32 -12.65 4.49
CA LEU A 27 -0.26 -12.40 3.51
C LEU A 27 0.50 -13.69 3.29
N GLU A 28 0.66 -14.05 2.02
CA GLU A 28 1.43 -15.21 1.59
C GLU A 28 2.55 -14.79 0.66
N ARG A 29 3.62 -15.59 0.62
CA ARG A 29 4.75 -15.39 -0.29
C ARG A 29 5.36 -13.98 -0.19
N GLU A 30 5.43 -13.43 1.04
CA GLU A 30 6.08 -12.15 1.26
C GLU A 30 7.58 -12.26 0.94
N LEU A 31 8.03 -11.44 -0.02
CA LEU A 31 9.42 -11.33 -0.43
C LEU A 31 9.85 -9.87 -0.44
N SER A 32 11.10 -9.65 -0.08
CA SER A 32 11.71 -8.32 -0.01
C SER A 32 12.86 -8.20 -0.99
N PHE A 33 12.85 -7.14 -1.79
CA PHE A 33 13.81 -6.89 -2.86
C PHE A 33 14.49 -5.54 -2.69
N PRO A 34 15.79 -5.40 -3.04
CA PRO A 34 16.40 -4.09 -3.16
C PRO A 34 15.83 -3.38 -4.40
N SER A 35 15.12 -2.26 -4.20
CA SER A 35 14.44 -1.54 -5.28
C SER A 35 15.41 -1.14 -6.41
N GLY A 36 16.61 -0.66 -6.07
CA GLY A 36 17.63 -0.30 -7.05
C GLY A 36 18.25 -1.47 -7.83
N GLY A 37 17.87 -2.71 -7.54
CA GLY A 37 18.28 -3.91 -8.30
C GLY A 37 17.48 -4.14 -9.57
N PHE A 38 16.43 -3.36 -9.81
CA PHE A 38 15.51 -3.53 -10.95
C PHE A 38 15.38 -2.21 -11.72
N GLY A 39 15.21 -2.31 -13.02
CA GLY A 39 15.06 -1.15 -13.91
C GLY A 39 13.70 -0.48 -13.78
N SER A 40 12.66 -1.24 -13.44
CA SER A 40 11.29 -0.77 -13.28
C SER A 40 10.53 -1.61 -12.26
N LEU A 41 9.31 -1.20 -11.90
CA LEU A 41 8.42 -2.01 -11.08
C LEU A 41 7.97 -3.27 -11.85
N GLU A 42 7.74 -3.14 -13.15
CA GLU A 42 7.35 -4.26 -14.01
C GLU A 42 8.41 -5.38 -13.99
N ASP A 43 9.69 -5.02 -14.10
CA ASP A 43 10.80 -5.99 -14.01
C ASP A 43 10.79 -6.74 -12.67
N LEU A 44 10.57 -6.01 -11.57
CA LEU A 44 10.50 -6.59 -10.23
C LEU A 44 9.29 -7.51 -10.08
N VAL A 45 8.12 -7.09 -10.56
CA VAL A 45 6.90 -7.90 -10.51
C VAL A 45 7.03 -9.16 -11.37
N HIS A 46 7.59 -9.06 -12.58
CA HIS A 46 7.89 -10.23 -13.41
C HIS A 46 8.80 -11.24 -12.68
N HIS A 47 9.84 -10.72 -12.02
CA HIS A 47 10.75 -11.55 -11.22
C HIS A 47 10.00 -12.25 -10.07
N TYR A 48 9.20 -11.51 -9.30
CA TYR A 48 8.41 -12.05 -8.20
C TYR A 48 7.43 -13.14 -8.65
N LEU A 49 6.68 -12.88 -9.73
CA LEU A 49 5.71 -13.85 -10.26
C LEU A 49 6.41 -15.11 -10.79
N ALA A 50 7.56 -14.98 -11.43
CA ALA A 50 8.36 -16.11 -11.89
C ALA A 50 8.90 -16.96 -10.72
N GLU A 51 9.33 -16.32 -9.62
CA GLU A 51 9.86 -17.01 -8.44
C GLU A 51 8.75 -17.72 -7.64
N THR A 52 7.58 -17.08 -7.50
CA THR A 52 6.49 -17.58 -6.66
C THR A 52 5.53 -18.51 -7.40
N GLY A 53 5.44 -18.41 -8.72
CA GLY A 53 4.46 -19.13 -9.55
C GLY A 53 3.01 -18.62 -9.37
N LEU A 54 2.84 -17.45 -8.76
CA LEU A 54 1.52 -16.85 -8.52
C LEU A 54 0.94 -16.23 -9.80
N ALA A 55 -0.39 -16.18 -9.88
CA ALA A 55 -1.12 -15.57 -10.99
C ALA A 55 -2.29 -14.71 -10.44
N PRO A 56 -2.00 -13.59 -9.78
CA PRO A 56 -3.03 -12.67 -9.29
C PRO A 56 -3.77 -12.02 -10.47
N ASP A 57 -5.04 -11.66 -10.26
CA ASP A 57 -5.86 -10.95 -11.24
C ASP A 57 -6.05 -9.46 -10.92
N ARG A 58 -5.51 -8.99 -9.79
CA ARG A 58 -5.52 -7.61 -9.32
C ARG A 58 -4.27 -7.29 -8.52
N ALA A 59 -3.96 -6.00 -8.42
CA ALA A 59 -2.86 -5.54 -7.59
C ALA A 59 -3.18 -4.24 -6.87
N ALA A 60 -2.49 -4.00 -5.74
CA ALA A 60 -2.51 -2.75 -5.01
C ALA A 60 -1.10 -2.41 -4.52
N PHE A 61 -0.62 -1.22 -4.85
CA PHE A 61 0.73 -0.80 -4.53
C PHE A 61 0.72 0.50 -3.73
N ALA A 62 1.43 0.49 -2.61
CA ALA A 62 1.76 1.66 -1.83
C ALA A 62 3.11 2.22 -2.31
N VAL A 63 3.19 3.51 -2.60
CA VAL A 63 4.41 4.16 -3.10
C VAL A 63 4.84 5.30 -2.18
N ALA A 64 6.13 5.40 -1.91
CA ALA A 64 6.72 6.51 -1.17
C ALA A 64 6.80 7.75 -2.08
N GLY A 65 5.68 8.41 -2.31
CA GLY A 65 5.56 9.59 -3.15
C GLY A 65 4.11 9.95 -3.48
N PRO A 66 3.90 11.07 -4.19
CA PRO A 66 2.57 11.49 -4.61
C PRO A 66 2.01 10.56 -5.68
N VAL A 67 0.69 10.31 -5.59
CA VAL A 67 -0.06 9.59 -6.62
C VAL A 67 -1.09 10.53 -7.23
N GLN A 68 -1.02 10.72 -8.54
CA GLN A 68 -1.96 11.55 -9.29
C GLN A 68 -2.48 10.78 -10.51
N ASP A 69 -3.78 10.64 -10.63
CA ASP A 69 -4.45 9.98 -11.75
C ASP A 69 -3.90 8.57 -12.08
N GLY A 70 -3.49 7.83 -11.04
CA GLY A 70 -2.89 6.49 -11.19
C GLY A 70 -1.42 6.49 -11.64
N HIS A 71 -0.73 7.62 -11.51
CA HIS A 71 0.70 7.76 -11.80
C HIS A 71 1.47 8.15 -10.56
N SER A 72 2.72 7.68 -10.46
CA SER A 72 3.67 8.10 -9.44
C SER A 72 5.10 8.01 -9.94
N GLU A 73 5.95 8.91 -9.44
CA GLU A 73 7.41 8.87 -9.61
C GLU A 73 8.02 8.59 -8.23
N ILE A 74 8.83 7.55 -8.11
CA ILE A 74 9.51 7.27 -6.84
C ILE A 74 10.76 8.10 -6.74
N THR A 75 10.86 8.87 -5.66
CA THR A 75 12.09 9.64 -5.37
C THR A 75 13.30 8.70 -5.25
N ASN A 76 14.37 9.02 -5.93
CA ASN A 76 15.64 8.28 -5.99
C ASN A 76 15.62 6.94 -6.74
N LEU A 77 14.57 6.62 -7.48
CA LEU A 77 14.53 5.51 -8.44
C LEU A 77 14.10 6.04 -9.83
N PRO A 78 14.55 5.42 -10.91
CA PRO A 78 14.12 5.80 -12.26
C PRO A 78 12.72 5.28 -12.61
N TRP A 79 11.93 4.90 -11.61
CA TRP A 79 10.65 4.25 -11.83
C TRP A 79 9.54 5.26 -12.04
N LEU A 80 8.93 5.17 -13.22
CA LEU A 80 7.67 5.84 -13.57
C LEU A 80 6.58 4.77 -13.48
N ILE A 81 5.69 4.88 -12.51
CA ILE A 81 4.65 3.89 -12.26
C ILE A 81 3.34 4.40 -12.82
N ASP A 82 2.70 3.59 -13.67
CA ASP A 82 1.38 3.85 -14.24
C ASP A 82 0.49 2.62 -14.00
N SER A 83 -0.57 2.80 -13.24
CA SER A 83 -1.53 1.73 -12.91
C SER A 83 -2.19 1.11 -14.13
N ARG A 84 -2.46 1.88 -15.19
CA ARG A 84 -3.06 1.39 -16.44
C ARG A 84 -2.07 0.57 -17.26
N HIS A 85 -0.80 1.01 -17.27
CA HIS A 85 0.26 0.26 -17.92
C HIS A 85 0.49 -1.08 -17.24
N LEU A 86 0.58 -1.10 -15.90
CA LEU A 86 0.68 -2.35 -15.12
C LEU A 86 -0.51 -3.28 -15.36
N ALA A 87 -1.74 -2.76 -15.35
CA ALA A 87 -2.92 -3.56 -15.64
C ALA A 87 -2.86 -4.21 -17.03
N ALA A 88 -2.42 -3.48 -18.05
CA ALA A 88 -2.28 -3.98 -19.41
C ALA A 88 -1.14 -5.00 -19.55
N GLU A 89 0.02 -4.75 -18.94
CA GLU A 89 1.21 -5.61 -19.01
C GLU A 89 0.95 -6.98 -18.39
N PHE A 90 0.29 -7.03 -17.23
CA PHE A 90 0.05 -8.27 -16.49
C PHE A 90 -1.34 -8.87 -16.74
N GLY A 91 -2.19 -8.22 -17.53
CA GLY A 91 -3.56 -8.68 -17.77
C GLY A 91 -4.47 -8.58 -16.54
N TRP A 92 -4.17 -7.67 -15.60
CA TRP A 92 -4.95 -7.49 -14.39
C TRP A 92 -6.20 -6.66 -14.63
N GLY A 93 -7.29 -7.04 -13.97
CA GLY A 93 -8.56 -6.33 -14.08
C GLY A 93 -8.55 -4.96 -13.37
N GLU A 94 -7.72 -4.81 -12.33
CA GLU A 94 -7.62 -3.59 -11.54
C GLU A 94 -6.23 -3.47 -10.91
N VAL A 95 -5.67 -2.26 -10.96
CA VAL A 95 -4.45 -1.89 -10.23
C VAL A 95 -4.71 -0.61 -9.45
N ALA A 96 -4.68 -0.71 -8.13
CA ALA A 96 -4.72 0.45 -7.23
C ALA A 96 -3.29 0.94 -6.96
N LEU A 97 -3.09 2.25 -7.04
CA LEU A 97 -1.85 2.91 -6.64
C LEU A 97 -2.19 3.95 -5.57
N LEU A 98 -1.53 3.86 -4.43
CA LEU A 98 -1.78 4.68 -3.25
C LEU A 98 -0.47 5.31 -2.75
N ASN A 99 -0.56 6.49 -2.13
CA ASN A 99 0.53 6.97 -1.31
C ASN A 99 0.75 6.01 -0.12
N ASP A 100 1.99 5.85 0.36
CA ASP A 100 2.37 4.92 1.43
C ASP A 100 1.58 5.18 2.73
N LEU A 101 1.43 6.43 3.16
CA LEU A 101 0.68 6.78 4.38
C LEU A 101 -0.84 6.66 4.19
N GLU A 102 -1.33 6.94 2.99
CA GLU A 102 -2.74 6.65 2.64
C GLU A 102 -3.01 5.15 2.74
N ALA A 103 -2.11 4.31 2.22
CA ALA A 103 -2.23 2.86 2.32
C ALA A 103 -2.22 2.38 3.77
N VAL A 104 -1.34 2.93 4.64
CA VAL A 104 -1.37 2.67 6.08
C VAL A 104 -2.72 3.04 6.68
N ALA A 105 -3.28 4.20 6.32
CA ALA A 105 -4.58 4.65 6.83
C ALA A 105 -5.72 3.71 6.40
N TRP A 106 -5.68 3.15 5.19
CA TRP A 106 -6.61 2.11 4.74
C TRP A 106 -6.45 0.80 5.52
N GLY A 107 -5.25 0.49 6.01
CA GLY A 107 -4.95 -0.71 6.79
C GLY A 107 -5.44 -0.66 8.25
N ILE A 108 -5.66 0.52 8.84
CA ILE A 108 -6.03 0.67 10.25
C ILE A 108 -7.22 -0.20 10.68
N PRO A 109 -8.33 -0.29 9.92
CA PRO A 109 -9.47 -1.10 10.32
C PRO A 109 -9.19 -2.62 10.37
N ALA A 110 -8.09 -3.08 9.79
CA ALA A 110 -7.67 -4.48 9.81
C ALA A 110 -6.83 -4.84 11.05
N LEU A 111 -6.36 -3.83 11.82
CA LEU A 111 -5.56 -4.02 13.03
C LEU A 111 -6.43 -4.51 14.18
N GLY A 112 -5.93 -5.50 14.93
CA GLY A 112 -6.51 -5.95 16.19
C GLY A 112 -6.00 -5.15 17.40
N PRO A 113 -6.62 -5.31 18.58
CA PRO A 113 -6.14 -4.67 19.80
C PRO A 113 -4.68 -5.03 20.14
N GLU A 114 -4.23 -6.22 19.74
CA GLU A 114 -2.87 -6.72 19.91
C GLU A 114 -1.81 -5.97 19.08
N ASP A 115 -2.25 -5.33 18.01
CA ASP A 115 -1.39 -4.57 17.09
C ASP A 115 -1.21 -3.11 17.54
N LEU A 116 -1.97 -2.68 18.57
CA LEU A 116 -2.08 -1.28 18.97
C LEU A 116 -1.57 -1.07 20.40
N ALA A 117 -0.83 0.03 20.61
CA ALA A 117 -0.49 0.54 21.93
C ALA A 117 -1.24 1.88 22.16
N VAL A 118 -2.16 1.91 23.12
CA VAL A 118 -2.90 3.13 23.46
C VAL A 118 -2.03 4.04 24.30
N LEU A 119 -1.59 5.16 23.74
CA LEU A 119 -0.78 6.16 24.44
C LEU A 119 -1.67 7.09 25.29
N HIS A 120 -2.86 7.43 24.79
CA HIS A 120 -3.84 8.26 25.49
C HIS A 120 -5.26 7.78 25.09
N PRO A 121 -6.12 7.41 26.05
CA PRO A 121 -7.41 6.78 25.74
C PRO A 121 -8.43 7.72 25.09
N GLY A 122 -8.24 9.05 25.18
CA GLY A 122 -9.20 10.01 24.66
C GLY A 122 -10.54 9.98 25.40
N GLU A 123 -11.59 10.44 24.74
CA GLU A 123 -12.98 10.38 25.23
C GLU A 123 -13.66 9.14 24.67
N GLU A 124 -14.37 8.40 25.54
CA GLU A 124 -15.10 7.20 25.14
C GLU A 124 -16.23 7.54 24.15
N GLY A 125 -16.27 6.82 23.03
CA GLY A 125 -17.27 7.02 21.98
C GLY A 125 -17.07 8.25 21.11
N ALA A 126 -15.94 8.96 21.22
CA ALA A 126 -15.62 10.09 20.34
C ALA A 126 -15.61 9.62 18.88
N GLN A 127 -16.33 10.35 18.03
CA GLN A 127 -16.36 10.13 16.58
C GLN A 127 -15.88 11.38 15.85
N GLY A 128 -15.28 11.21 14.70
CA GLY A 128 -14.84 12.35 13.89
C GLY A 128 -13.66 12.01 13.00
N ASN A 129 -13.10 13.06 12.40
CA ASN A 129 -11.89 12.91 11.59
C ASN A 129 -10.71 12.43 12.44
N ALA A 130 -9.83 11.68 11.82
CA ALA A 130 -8.59 11.18 12.42
C ALA A 130 -7.39 11.45 11.49
N CYS A 131 -6.21 11.16 11.96
CA CYS A 131 -5.01 11.22 11.13
C CYS A 131 -4.03 10.10 11.50
N VAL A 132 -3.23 9.72 10.53
CA VAL A 132 -2.03 8.90 10.71
C VAL A 132 -0.84 9.83 10.66
N ILE A 133 0.08 9.64 11.59
CA ILE A 133 1.37 10.34 11.62
C ILE A 133 2.46 9.28 11.76
N ALA A 134 3.42 9.27 10.85
CA ALA A 134 4.55 8.36 10.86
C ALA A 134 5.87 9.13 10.87
N ALA A 135 6.64 8.95 11.92
CA ALA A 135 7.99 9.50 12.04
C ALA A 135 8.99 8.47 11.48
N GLY A 136 9.46 8.70 10.26
CA GLY A 136 10.46 7.89 9.58
C GLY A 136 11.68 8.75 9.21
N THR A 137 12.16 8.64 7.96
CA THR A 137 13.20 9.55 7.41
C THR A 137 12.70 11.00 7.39
N GLY A 138 11.40 11.18 7.14
CA GLY A 138 10.65 12.42 7.28
C GLY A 138 9.44 12.23 8.18
N LEU A 139 8.57 13.23 8.27
CA LEU A 139 7.28 13.15 8.94
C LEU A 139 6.20 12.93 7.88
N GLY A 140 5.74 11.69 7.74
CA GLY A 140 4.62 11.37 6.88
C GLY A 140 3.27 11.52 7.61
N GLN A 141 2.24 11.85 6.87
CA GLN A 141 0.89 11.97 7.42
C GLN A 141 -0.18 11.64 6.37
N ALA A 142 -1.31 11.14 6.84
CA ALA A 142 -2.51 10.93 6.05
C ALA A 142 -3.75 11.29 6.86
N GLY A 143 -4.75 11.84 6.21
CA GLY A 143 -6.03 12.16 6.83
C GLY A 143 -7.03 11.02 6.70
N LEU A 144 -7.97 10.94 7.66
CA LEU A 144 -9.13 10.06 7.63
C LEU A 144 -10.38 10.92 7.84
N PHE A 145 -11.11 11.18 6.76
CA PHE A 145 -12.38 11.89 6.84
C PHE A 145 -13.49 10.97 7.34
N TRP A 146 -14.24 11.40 8.34
CA TRP A 146 -15.40 10.68 8.88
C TRP A 146 -16.69 11.16 8.21
N ASP A 147 -17.40 10.26 7.51
CA ASP A 147 -18.66 10.58 6.82
C ASP A 147 -19.92 10.34 7.67
N GLY A 148 -19.74 9.94 8.94
CA GLY A 148 -20.82 9.54 9.85
C GLY A 148 -21.02 8.04 9.95
N GLN A 149 -20.36 7.22 9.11
CA GLN A 149 -20.43 5.76 9.07
C GLN A 149 -19.05 5.11 9.04
N ARG A 150 -18.11 5.67 8.28
CA ARG A 150 -16.75 5.14 8.11
C ARG A 150 -15.73 6.25 7.85
N HIS A 151 -14.46 5.90 8.06
CA HIS A 151 -13.36 6.76 7.66
C HIS A 151 -13.02 6.56 6.17
N HIS A 152 -12.70 7.67 5.51
CA HIS A 152 -12.18 7.72 4.15
C HIS A 152 -10.76 8.27 4.21
N PRO A 153 -9.74 7.41 4.05
CA PRO A 153 -8.36 7.84 3.98
C PRO A 153 -8.10 8.74 2.77
N PHE A 154 -7.20 9.69 2.94
CA PHE A 154 -6.69 10.53 1.86
C PHE A 154 -5.27 10.98 2.17
N ALA A 155 -4.44 11.09 1.13
CA ALA A 155 -3.10 11.66 1.23
C ALA A 155 -3.20 13.16 1.52
N THR A 156 -2.38 13.67 2.44
CA THR A 156 -2.34 15.10 2.76
C THR A 156 -1.26 15.82 1.96
N GLU A 157 -0.09 15.20 1.86
CA GLU A 157 1.03 15.62 1.01
C GLU A 157 1.72 14.37 0.50
N GLY A 158 2.02 14.36 -0.76
CA GLY A 158 2.72 13.27 -1.39
C GLY A 158 4.22 13.34 -1.16
#